data_69255f2ff7cb59a02ebcf35f46dd0e06
#
_entry.id   69255f2ff7cb59a02ebcf35f46dd0e06
#
_cell.length_a   1.000
_cell.length_b   1.000
_cell.length_c   1.000
_cell.angle_alpha   90.00
_cell.angle_beta   90.00
_cell.angle_gamma   90.00
#
_symmetry.space_group_name_H-M   'P 1'
#
loop_
_entity.id
_entity.type
_entity.pdbx_description
1 polymer ?
#
loop_
_entity_poly.entity_id
_entity_poly.type
_entity_poly.pdbx_seq_one_letter_code
_entity_poly.pdbx_strand_id
1 'polypeptide(L)'
;MKPYVILISSASGIGKSTIASEVANTLGIKYLIETDFIRAIVRGIIGSEYAPALHKSSYNAYTTLRDTYNFKSEEELITAGYEEHASFVIPAIEKVISRCVLDNDSIVIEGVHLVPGLINIKQFEDLANIHFFVLTVDEKQHQERFIQRALAIKRGGTQIDYFKENR
;
A
#
# COMPACT_ATOMS: atom_id res chain seq x y z
N MET A 1 -7.78 1.83 -28.00
CA MET A 1 -7.92 0.78 -26.94
C MET A 1 -7.74 1.50 -25.60
N LYS A 2 -8.58 1.26 -24.59
CA LYS A 2 -8.40 1.87 -23.26
C LYS A 2 -7.13 1.34 -22.60
N PRO A 3 -6.36 2.17 -21.87
CA PRO A 3 -5.19 1.71 -21.13
C PRO A 3 -5.61 0.78 -19.98
N TYR A 4 -4.67 -0.03 -19.49
CA TYR A 4 -4.86 -0.88 -18.32
C TYR A 4 -4.34 -0.17 -17.06
N VAL A 5 -5.14 -0.18 -16.00
CA VAL A 5 -4.73 0.19 -14.64
C VAL A 5 -4.81 -1.07 -13.78
N ILE A 6 -3.68 -1.62 -13.42
CA ILE A 6 -3.58 -2.84 -12.62
C ILE A 6 -3.09 -2.48 -11.23
N LEU A 7 -3.94 -2.72 -10.23
CA LEU A 7 -3.67 -2.42 -8.83
C LEU A 7 -3.46 -3.75 -8.08
N ILE A 8 -2.33 -3.89 -7.42
CA ILE A 8 -1.96 -5.10 -6.68
C ILE A 8 -1.71 -4.75 -5.23
N SER A 9 -2.70 -5.04 -4.39
CA SER A 9 -2.66 -4.82 -2.94
C SER A 9 -2.23 -6.08 -2.20
N SER A 10 -1.52 -5.93 -1.11
CA SER A 10 -1.31 -6.98 -0.11
C SER A 10 -0.64 -6.44 1.14
N ALA A 11 -0.63 -7.23 2.21
CA ALA A 11 0.24 -6.99 3.35
C ALA A 11 1.73 -7.04 2.95
N SER A 12 2.60 -6.55 3.83
CA SER A 12 4.05 -6.55 3.60
C SER A 12 4.60 -7.99 3.58
N GLY A 13 5.55 -8.27 2.69
CA GLY A 13 6.26 -9.57 2.66
C GLY A 13 5.59 -10.69 1.86
N ILE A 14 4.45 -10.46 1.23
CA ILE A 14 3.69 -11.48 0.47
C ILE A 14 4.29 -11.78 -0.92
N GLY A 15 5.13 -10.90 -1.45
CA GLY A 15 5.75 -11.10 -2.78
C GLY A 15 5.08 -10.31 -3.89
N LYS A 16 4.28 -9.28 -3.56
CA LYS A 16 3.57 -8.43 -4.53
C LYS A 16 4.48 -7.79 -5.57
N SER A 17 5.67 -7.31 -5.18
CA SER A 17 6.60 -6.66 -6.12
C SER A 17 7.09 -7.62 -7.21
N THR A 18 7.32 -8.90 -6.87
CA THR A 18 7.68 -9.93 -7.86
C THR A 18 6.53 -10.16 -8.84
N ILE A 19 5.31 -10.33 -8.32
CA ILE A 19 4.11 -10.54 -9.15
C ILE A 19 3.86 -9.30 -10.03
N ALA A 20 3.95 -8.09 -9.47
CA ALA A 20 3.74 -6.85 -10.20
C ALA A 20 4.75 -6.68 -11.35
N SER A 21 6.04 -7.01 -11.11
CA SER A 21 7.08 -6.99 -12.14
C SER A 21 6.81 -7.99 -13.24
N GLU A 22 6.37 -9.20 -12.89
CA GLU A 22 6.05 -10.26 -13.87
C GLU A 22 4.82 -9.87 -14.72
N VAL A 23 3.79 -9.31 -14.10
CA VAL A 23 2.60 -8.79 -14.79
C VAL A 23 2.97 -7.66 -15.75
N ALA A 24 3.75 -6.67 -15.29
CA ALA A 24 4.19 -5.55 -16.13
C ALA A 24 4.99 -6.03 -17.34
N ASN A 25 5.95 -6.93 -17.12
CA ASN A 25 6.77 -7.50 -18.18
C ASN A 25 5.95 -8.32 -19.19
N THR A 26 5.06 -9.19 -18.69
CA THR A 26 4.25 -10.07 -19.55
C THR A 26 3.30 -9.27 -20.43
N LEU A 27 2.74 -8.18 -19.92
CA LEU A 27 1.80 -7.31 -20.65
C LEU A 27 2.50 -6.18 -21.40
N GLY A 28 3.82 -6.05 -21.33
CA GLY A 28 4.57 -4.96 -21.94
C GLY A 28 4.20 -3.58 -21.37
N ILE A 29 3.80 -3.52 -20.10
CA ILE A 29 3.43 -2.27 -19.42
C ILE A 29 4.71 -1.56 -18.95
N LYS A 30 4.90 -0.33 -19.43
CA LYS A 30 6.08 0.48 -19.17
C LYS A 30 6.17 1.00 -17.73
N TYR A 31 5.02 1.35 -17.15
CA TYR A 31 4.98 1.98 -15.83
C TYR A 31 4.64 0.96 -14.75
N LEU A 32 5.57 0.77 -13.83
CA LEU A 32 5.42 -0.01 -12.60
C LEU A 32 5.83 0.86 -11.42
N ILE A 33 4.92 1.11 -10.50
CA ILE A 33 5.15 1.99 -9.35
C ILE A 33 4.78 1.28 -8.05
N GLU A 34 5.68 1.34 -7.07
CA GLU A 34 5.44 0.92 -5.71
C GLU A 34 4.85 2.09 -4.89
N THR A 35 3.78 1.86 -4.14
CA THR A 35 3.16 2.92 -3.33
C THR A 35 4.06 3.45 -2.21
N ASP A 36 5.07 2.69 -1.79
CA ASP A 36 6.07 3.14 -0.83
C ASP A 36 6.93 4.31 -1.37
N PHE A 37 7.21 4.35 -2.68
CA PHE A 37 7.87 5.51 -3.32
C PHE A 37 6.95 6.72 -3.32
N ILE A 38 5.67 6.54 -3.63
CA ILE A 38 4.67 7.62 -3.57
C ILE A 38 4.59 8.16 -2.13
N ARG A 39 4.50 7.27 -1.15
CA ARG A 39 4.52 7.65 0.26
C ARG A 39 5.79 8.43 0.63
N ALA A 40 6.95 8.01 0.17
CA ALA A 40 8.21 8.72 0.45
C ALA A 40 8.17 10.16 -0.09
N ILE A 41 7.60 10.38 -1.28
CA ILE A 41 7.41 11.72 -1.87
C ILE A 41 6.44 12.54 -1.01
N VAL A 42 5.28 11.98 -0.66
CA VAL A 42 4.27 12.67 0.17
C VAL A 42 4.84 13.07 1.53
N ARG A 43 5.62 12.19 2.17
CA ARG A 43 6.35 12.49 3.42
C ARG A 43 7.39 13.61 3.28
N GLY A 44 7.96 13.80 2.10
CA GLY A 44 8.85 14.92 1.82
C GLY A 44 8.14 16.26 1.72
N ILE A 45 6.81 16.24 1.54
CA ILE A 45 5.97 17.44 1.36
C ILE A 45 5.19 17.76 2.65
N ILE A 46 4.67 16.73 3.33
CA ILE A 46 3.83 16.88 4.53
C ILE A 46 4.62 16.45 5.76
N GLY A 47 4.86 17.38 6.68
CA GLY A 47 5.59 17.13 7.92
C GLY A 47 4.82 16.23 8.91
N SER A 48 5.55 15.62 9.83
CA SER A 48 4.97 14.71 10.84
C SER A 48 4.02 15.39 11.81
N GLU A 49 4.13 16.71 11.96
CA GLU A 49 3.23 17.52 12.76
C GLU A 49 1.82 17.64 12.17
N TYR A 50 1.69 17.51 10.84
CA TYR A 50 0.39 17.57 10.13
C TYR A 50 -0.17 16.19 9.81
N ALA A 51 0.69 15.19 9.64
CA ALA A 51 0.30 13.83 9.26
C ALA A 51 1.11 12.77 10.04
N PRO A 52 0.93 12.64 11.36
CA PRO A 52 1.72 11.71 12.17
C PRO A 52 1.59 10.26 11.71
N ALA A 53 0.41 9.80 11.30
CA ALA A 53 0.18 8.45 10.81
C ALA A 53 0.99 8.16 9.52
N LEU A 54 1.12 9.12 8.60
CA LEU A 54 1.92 9.00 7.37
C LEU A 54 3.40 8.72 7.67
N HIS A 55 3.92 9.24 8.79
CA HIS A 55 5.31 9.11 9.20
C HIS A 55 5.61 7.83 10.03
N LYS A 56 4.58 7.08 10.39
CA LYS A 56 4.72 5.72 10.96
C LYS A 56 4.77 4.68 9.85
N SER A 57 5.12 3.44 10.16
CA SER A 57 4.90 2.32 9.23
C SER A 57 3.42 1.95 9.20
N SER A 58 2.98 1.27 8.14
CA SER A 58 1.58 0.85 7.96
C SER A 58 1.05 -0.03 9.10
N TYR A 59 1.91 -0.78 9.78
CA TYR A 59 1.55 -1.69 10.87
C TYR A 59 1.63 -1.05 12.26
N ASN A 60 2.14 0.17 12.42
CA ASN A 60 2.17 0.89 13.71
C ASN A 60 1.57 2.30 13.65
N ALA A 61 0.91 2.64 12.54
CA ALA A 61 0.25 3.94 12.38
C ALA A 61 -0.84 4.16 13.44
N TYR A 62 -1.53 3.11 13.88
CA TYR A 62 -2.56 3.15 14.91
C TYR A 62 -2.07 3.76 16.25
N THR A 63 -0.77 3.72 16.53
CA THR A 63 -0.21 4.31 17.77
C THR A 63 -0.42 5.82 17.84
N THR A 64 -0.64 6.49 16.71
CA THR A 64 -0.92 7.93 16.66
C THR A 64 -2.34 8.28 17.06
N LEU A 65 -3.27 7.29 17.03
CA LEU A 65 -4.68 7.47 17.37
C LEU A 65 -5.04 7.01 18.77
N ARG A 66 -4.17 6.20 19.42
CA ARG A 66 -4.47 5.52 20.69
C ARG A 66 -4.94 6.45 21.80
N ASP A 67 -4.31 7.62 21.92
CA ASP A 67 -4.61 8.57 22.98
C ASP A 67 -5.59 9.70 22.53
N THR A 68 -5.98 9.69 21.28
CA THR A 68 -6.79 10.76 20.68
C THR A 68 -8.28 10.39 20.59
N TYR A 69 -8.56 9.11 20.36
CA TYR A 69 -9.91 8.61 20.11
C TYR A 69 -10.22 7.38 20.96
N ASN A 70 -11.51 7.22 21.33
CA ASN A 70 -12.00 6.02 21.99
C ASN A 70 -12.45 5.00 20.94
N PHE A 71 -11.74 3.86 20.87
CA PHE A 71 -12.08 2.73 20.01
C PHE A 71 -12.74 1.62 20.81
N LYS A 72 -13.66 0.89 20.20
CA LYS A 72 -14.37 -0.23 20.84
C LYS A 72 -13.50 -1.46 21.02
N SER A 73 -12.49 -1.62 20.16
CA SER A 73 -11.55 -2.74 20.21
C SER A 73 -10.17 -2.31 19.67
N GLU A 74 -9.15 -3.11 19.97
CA GLU A 74 -7.81 -2.94 19.40
C GLU A 74 -7.82 -3.13 17.87
N GLU A 75 -8.64 -4.04 17.36
CA GLU A 75 -8.80 -4.28 15.91
C GLU A 75 -9.34 -3.03 15.20
N GLU A 76 -10.35 -2.36 15.77
CA GLU A 76 -10.88 -1.12 15.23
C GLU A 76 -9.81 -0.02 15.20
N LEU A 77 -9.02 0.10 16.28
CA LEU A 77 -7.90 1.05 16.36
C LEU A 77 -6.84 0.78 15.29
N ILE A 78 -6.42 -0.48 15.12
CA ILE A 78 -5.40 -0.88 14.14
C ILE A 78 -5.90 -0.58 12.72
N THR A 79 -7.15 -0.93 12.42
CA THR A 79 -7.78 -0.66 11.13
C THR A 79 -7.85 0.83 10.84
N ALA A 80 -8.34 1.62 11.79
CA ALA A 80 -8.43 3.07 11.64
C ALA A 80 -7.06 3.73 11.42
N GLY A 81 -6.05 3.31 12.16
CA GLY A 81 -4.69 3.83 11.98
C GLY A 81 -4.07 3.48 10.63
N TYR A 82 -4.36 2.27 10.13
CA TYR A 82 -3.93 1.86 8.80
C TYR A 82 -4.66 2.65 7.69
N GLU A 83 -5.97 2.83 7.82
CA GLU A 83 -6.77 3.62 6.88
C GLU A 83 -6.34 5.08 6.86
N GLU A 84 -6.10 5.69 8.03
CA GLU A 84 -5.56 7.05 8.11
C GLU A 84 -4.19 7.15 7.44
N HIS A 85 -3.29 6.21 7.72
CA HIS A 85 -1.98 6.16 7.07
C HIS A 85 -2.11 6.09 5.53
N ALA A 86 -2.98 5.23 5.01
CA ALA A 86 -3.21 5.08 3.57
C ALA A 86 -3.87 6.32 2.95
N SER A 87 -4.78 6.98 3.67
CA SER A 87 -5.54 8.14 3.19
C SER A 87 -4.66 9.31 2.75
N PHE A 88 -3.49 9.48 3.35
CA PHE A 88 -2.52 10.50 2.93
C PHE A 88 -1.82 10.17 1.60
N VAL A 89 -1.73 8.90 1.24
CA VAL A 89 -1.02 8.44 0.04
C VAL A 89 -1.96 8.27 -1.14
N ILE A 90 -3.21 7.88 -0.90
CA ILE A 90 -4.22 7.61 -1.92
C ILE A 90 -4.43 8.76 -2.92
N PRO A 91 -4.55 10.04 -2.51
CA PRO A 91 -4.73 11.13 -3.47
C PRO A 91 -3.56 11.25 -4.47
N ALA A 92 -2.33 10.96 -4.03
CA ALA A 92 -1.17 10.96 -4.90
C ALA A 92 -1.19 9.76 -5.87
N ILE A 93 -1.62 8.57 -5.40
CA ILE A 93 -1.83 7.39 -6.25
C ILE A 93 -2.85 7.70 -7.34
N GLU A 94 -3.98 8.30 -7.00
CA GLU A 94 -5.04 8.68 -7.95
C GLU A 94 -4.54 9.68 -9.00
N LYS A 95 -3.64 10.61 -8.61
CA LYS A 95 -3.01 11.54 -9.55
C LYS A 95 -2.06 10.83 -10.52
N VAL A 96 -1.32 9.83 -10.06
CA VAL A 96 -0.47 9.00 -10.92
C VAL A 96 -1.32 8.23 -11.93
N ILE A 97 -2.42 7.61 -11.48
CA ILE A 97 -3.37 6.91 -12.37
C ILE A 97 -3.94 7.90 -13.40
N SER A 98 -4.45 9.05 -12.93
CA SER A 98 -5.02 10.09 -13.79
C SER A 98 -4.02 10.51 -14.88
N ARG A 99 -2.75 10.71 -14.53
CA ARG A 99 -1.72 11.09 -15.48
C ARG A 99 -1.51 10.03 -16.56
N CYS A 100 -1.37 8.77 -16.18
CA CYS A 100 -1.20 7.67 -17.14
C CYS A 100 -2.42 7.52 -18.06
N VAL A 101 -3.62 7.55 -17.49
CA VAL A 101 -4.87 7.40 -18.24
C VAL A 101 -5.04 8.54 -19.27
N LEU A 102 -4.72 9.78 -18.91
CA LEU A 102 -4.77 10.93 -19.81
C LEU A 102 -3.80 10.80 -21.00
N ASP A 103 -2.64 10.21 -20.79
CA ASP A 103 -1.66 9.94 -21.83
C ASP A 103 -1.93 8.64 -22.62
N ASN A 104 -3.04 7.94 -22.31
CA ASN A 104 -3.39 6.62 -22.83
C ASN A 104 -2.31 5.55 -22.55
N ASP A 105 -1.60 5.68 -21.43
CA ASP A 105 -0.57 4.75 -20.96
C ASP A 105 -1.13 3.77 -19.93
N SER A 106 -0.74 2.51 -20.03
CA SER A 106 -1.05 1.48 -19.03
C SER A 106 -0.08 1.54 -17.86
N ILE A 107 -0.55 1.19 -16.66
CA ILE A 107 0.23 1.21 -15.44
C ILE A 107 -0.07 0.02 -14.53
N VAL A 108 0.96 -0.50 -13.88
CA VAL A 108 0.85 -1.40 -12.71
C VAL A 108 1.25 -0.61 -11.47
N ILE A 109 0.41 -0.61 -10.45
CA ILE A 109 0.72 -0.04 -9.13
C ILE A 109 0.62 -1.15 -8.10
N GLU A 110 1.63 -1.29 -7.27
CA GLU A 110 1.63 -2.25 -6.18
C GLU A 110 1.90 -1.59 -4.83
N GLY A 111 1.29 -2.11 -3.77
CA GLY A 111 1.61 -1.67 -2.43
C GLY A 111 0.51 -1.83 -1.39
N VAL A 112 0.92 -1.62 -0.15
CA VAL A 112 0.04 -1.73 1.03
C VAL A 112 -0.99 -0.61 1.10
N HIS A 113 -0.77 0.53 0.45
CA HIS A 113 -1.68 1.69 0.50
C HIS A 113 -2.89 1.55 -0.44
N LEU A 114 -2.92 0.49 -1.28
CA LEU A 114 -4.06 0.18 -2.14
C LEU A 114 -5.13 -0.50 -1.31
N VAL A 115 -5.95 0.29 -0.62
CA VAL A 115 -7.01 -0.20 0.27
C VAL A 115 -8.33 -0.23 -0.49
N PRO A 116 -8.97 -1.42 -0.66
CA PRO A 116 -10.28 -1.50 -1.27
C PRO A 116 -11.30 -0.63 -0.51
N GLY A 117 -12.05 0.18 -1.25
CA GLY A 117 -13.05 1.08 -0.69
C GLY A 117 -12.53 2.48 -0.33
N LEU A 118 -11.23 2.68 -0.12
CA LEU A 118 -10.66 4.02 0.11
C LEU A 118 -10.21 4.68 -1.19
N ILE A 119 -9.61 3.93 -2.12
CA ILE A 119 -9.23 4.46 -3.42
C ILE A 119 -10.46 4.56 -4.34
N ASN A 120 -10.69 5.74 -4.92
CA ASN A 120 -11.81 5.98 -5.83
C ASN A 120 -11.48 5.53 -7.25
N ILE A 121 -11.58 4.24 -7.52
CA ILE A 121 -11.34 3.68 -8.86
C ILE A 121 -12.44 4.02 -9.86
N LYS A 122 -13.67 4.29 -9.37
CA LYS A 122 -14.84 4.56 -10.23
C LYS A 122 -14.65 5.76 -11.15
N GLN A 123 -13.88 6.75 -10.73
CA GLN A 123 -13.59 7.94 -11.55
C GLN A 123 -12.81 7.61 -12.84
N PHE A 124 -12.23 6.41 -12.96
CA PHE A 124 -11.43 5.99 -14.11
C PHE A 124 -12.09 4.90 -14.97
N GLU A 125 -13.22 4.31 -14.55
CA GLU A 125 -13.85 3.16 -15.23
C GLU A 125 -14.24 3.44 -16.67
N ASP A 126 -14.64 4.67 -16.98
CA ASP A 126 -14.95 5.07 -18.35
C ASP A 126 -13.72 5.33 -19.22
N LEU A 127 -12.56 5.51 -18.61
CA LEU A 127 -11.32 5.92 -19.26
C LEU A 127 -10.30 4.78 -19.40
N ALA A 128 -10.33 3.80 -18.52
CA ALA A 128 -9.36 2.71 -18.43
C ALA A 128 -10.02 1.36 -18.16
N ASN A 129 -9.28 0.26 -18.47
CA ASN A 129 -9.61 -1.08 -18.01
C ASN A 129 -8.94 -1.28 -16.65
N ILE A 130 -9.74 -1.31 -15.57
CA ILE A 130 -9.22 -1.36 -14.22
C ILE A 130 -9.31 -2.79 -13.68
N HIS A 131 -8.19 -3.27 -13.13
CA HIS A 131 -8.10 -4.55 -12.45
C HIS A 131 -7.49 -4.34 -11.06
N PHE A 132 -8.24 -4.71 -10.02
CA PHE A 132 -7.79 -4.58 -8.65
C PHE A 132 -7.68 -5.97 -8.00
N PHE A 133 -6.47 -6.36 -7.64
CA PHE A 133 -6.16 -7.64 -7.02
C PHE A 133 -5.70 -7.43 -5.57
N VAL A 134 -6.20 -8.26 -4.67
CA VAL A 134 -5.73 -8.36 -3.29
C VAL A 134 -5.07 -9.70 -3.12
N LEU A 135 -3.76 -9.70 -2.90
CA LEU A 135 -3.01 -10.93 -2.68
C LEU A 135 -3.05 -11.31 -1.21
N THR A 136 -3.39 -12.56 -0.94
CA THR A 136 -3.41 -13.12 0.40
C THR A 136 -2.55 -14.38 0.45
N VAL A 137 -1.99 -14.67 1.62
CA VAL A 137 -1.33 -15.94 1.94
C VAL A 137 -1.83 -16.39 3.32
N ASP A 138 -1.72 -17.67 3.62
CA ASP A 138 -2.02 -18.14 4.97
C ASP A 138 -1.05 -17.53 6.01
N GLU A 139 -1.50 -17.45 7.26
CA GLU A 139 -0.78 -16.74 8.33
C GLU A 139 0.64 -17.29 8.56
N LYS A 140 0.81 -18.61 8.49
CA LYS A 140 2.09 -19.26 8.71
C LYS A 140 3.09 -18.88 7.59
N GLN A 141 2.67 -18.95 6.34
CA GLN A 141 3.49 -18.56 5.20
C GLN A 141 3.81 -17.06 5.23
N HIS A 142 2.87 -16.23 5.67
CA HIS A 142 3.10 -14.79 5.83
C HIS A 142 4.19 -14.52 6.87
N GLN A 143 4.12 -15.16 8.02
CA GLN A 143 5.12 -15.03 9.08
C GLN A 143 6.51 -15.46 8.61
N GLU A 144 6.63 -16.61 7.97
CA GLU A 144 7.90 -17.12 7.45
C GLU A 144 8.53 -16.16 6.43
N ARG A 145 7.76 -15.69 5.46
CA ARG A 145 8.23 -14.74 4.42
C ARG A 145 8.63 -13.40 5.02
N PHE A 146 7.87 -12.89 5.99
CA PHE A 146 8.17 -11.62 6.64
C PHE A 146 9.50 -11.70 7.41
N ILE A 147 9.71 -12.77 8.18
CA ILE A 147 10.95 -13.01 8.93
C ILE A 147 12.14 -13.14 7.96
N GLN A 148 12.02 -13.95 6.91
CA GLN A 148 13.08 -14.12 5.92
C GLN A 148 13.46 -12.78 5.26
N ARG A 149 12.47 -11.97 4.89
CA ARG A 149 12.72 -10.64 4.31
C ARG A 149 13.42 -9.71 5.30
N ALA A 150 12.98 -9.66 6.55
CA ALA A 150 13.60 -8.84 7.60
C ALA A 150 15.07 -9.21 7.81
N LEU A 151 15.40 -10.50 7.79
CA LEU A 151 16.77 -11.01 7.89
C LEU A 151 17.61 -10.66 6.64
N ALA A 152 17.05 -10.83 5.44
CA ALA A 152 17.75 -10.59 4.17
C ALA A 152 18.17 -9.12 3.99
N ILE A 153 17.32 -8.17 4.44
CA ILE A 153 17.61 -6.72 4.32
C ILE A 153 18.28 -6.14 5.56
N LYS A 154 18.73 -6.99 6.51
CA LYS A 154 19.36 -6.59 7.78
C LYS A 154 18.58 -5.51 8.57
N ARG A 155 17.28 -5.44 8.35
CA ARG A 155 16.40 -4.62 9.20
C ARG A 155 16.28 -5.31 10.54
N GLY A 156 16.64 -4.62 11.63
CA GLY A 156 16.82 -5.19 12.95
C GLY A 156 15.54 -5.84 13.54
N GLY A 157 15.71 -6.51 14.68
CA GLY A 157 14.69 -7.31 15.39
C GLY A 157 13.35 -6.61 15.66
N THR A 158 13.36 -5.29 15.76
CA THR A 158 12.16 -4.45 15.98
C THR A 158 10.99 -4.73 15.01
N GLN A 159 11.27 -5.01 13.73
CA GLN A 159 10.21 -5.33 12.77
C GLN A 159 9.64 -6.74 12.94
N ILE A 160 10.45 -7.68 13.38
CA ILE A 160 10.03 -9.06 13.68
C ILE A 160 9.15 -9.05 14.94
N ASP A 161 9.51 -8.24 15.93
CA ASP A 161 8.76 -8.11 17.16
C ASP A 161 7.39 -7.46 16.90
N TYR A 162 7.34 -6.40 16.11
CA TYR A 162 6.06 -5.79 15.67
C TYR A 162 5.14 -6.77 14.95
N PHE A 163 5.68 -7.65 14.11
CA PHE A 163 4.86 -8.65 13.44
C PHE A 163 4.25 -9.66 14.42
N LYS A 164 5.00 -10.01 15.48
CA LYS A 164 4.52 -10.93 16.53
C LYS A 164 3.47 -10.29 17.44
N GLU A 165 3.57 -8.98 17.68
CA GLU A 165 2.68 -8.23 18.57
C GLU A 165 1.35 -7.85 17.92
N ASN A 166 1.30 -7.78 16.60
CA ASN A 166 0.12 -7.35 15.81
C ASN A 166 -0.53 -8.51 15.03
N ARG A 167 -0.70 -9.64 15.69
CA ARG A 167 -1.46 -10.80 15.19
C ARG A 167 -2.94 -10.66 15.46
#